data_1095d03225b35bdb6928f8b75a4767ba
#
_entry.id   1095d03225b35bdb6928f8b75a4767ba
#
_cell.length_a   1.000
_cell.length_b   1.000
_cell.length_c   1.000
_cell.angle_alpha   90.00
_cell.angle_beta   90.00
_cell.angle_gamma   90.00
#
_symmetry.space_group_name_H-M   'P 1'
#
loop_
_entity.id
_entity.type
_entity.pdbx_description
1 polymer ?
#
loop_
_entity_poly.entity_id
_entity_poly.type
_entity_poly.pdbx_seq_one_letter_code
_entity_poly.pdbx_strand_id
1 'polypeptide(L)'
;GYVNFSSSAEARSEMDWLLGIELTRYASIKAHQFIRIGRCVCPIVAHIVEREKAIKDFVPKPYSAVSSKEETNGETIELTSKRTFEEGHEAEAQALADAFNKAGATVTSVKTERKTVNPGKLFSMSDLQSFACKADKTLSPADVLAATQTLYEGGYVTYPRTNSSYLATNEVVKVDAAIKGLAQNGITGLINKPKSKSIYDDSKIEAHSAITPTGKWPGTLSDAQKTVYECILNRFCAVFCEEDCTVDRTTIVIHCYDEDFTLKGDVQVTPGWRKFEKPSSGDKMLPKLNKGDAININFQLVGKMTTPPKRYTVESLNNWMVAPMRGAEKEDAEYSDEEWKEILSDATICTEATRADTVDRCVKSQYISLKKGVYYGEPAGFQLVEIMDKLGIVLDVPVTVNLSKQL
;
A
#
# COMPACT_ATOMS: atom_id res chain seq x y z
N GLY A 1 34.87 -1.52 -10.78
CA GLY A 1 33.56 -1.54 -10.06
C GLY A 1 33.39 -0.40 -9.04
N TYR A 2 34.22 -0.30 -7.98
CA TYR A 2 34.04 0.70 -6.91
C TYR A 2 34.20 2.15 -7.35
N VAL A 3 35.10 2.44 -8.29
CA VAL A 3 35.36 3.80 -8.80
C VAL A 3 34.13 4.36 -9.53
N ASN A 4 33.46 3.56 -10.33
CA ASN A 4 32.28 4.00 -11.06
C ASN A 4 31.08 4.29 -10.13
N PHE A 5 30.90 3.51 -9.06
CA PHE A 5 29.86 3.76 -8.07
C PHE A 5 30.12 5.05 -7.28
N SER A 6 31.37 5.34 -6.93
CA SER A 6 31.74 6.59 -6.27
C SER A 6 31.47 7.80 -7.16
N SER A 7 31.89 7.73 -8.43
CA SER A 7 31.69 8.81 -9.40
C SER A 7 30.21 9.06 -9.69
N SER A 8 29.37 8.02 -9.80
CA SER A 8 27.93 8.14 -9.99
C SER A 8 27.26 8.79 -8.76
N ALA A 9 27.66 8.41 -7.54
CA ALA A 9 27.13 8.99 -6.31
C ALA A 9 27.49 10.48 -6.16
N GLU A 10 28.74 10.84 -6.50
CA GLU A 10 29.19 12.24 -6.51
C GLU A 10 28.44 13.06 -7.56
N ALA A 11 28.37 12.59 -8.81
CA ALA A 11 27.66 13.27 -9.89
C ALA A 11 26.17 13.49 -9.55
N ARG A 12 25.53 12.49 -8.93
CA ARG A 12 24.15 12.63 -8.44
C ARG A 12 24.02 13.69 -7.37
N SER A 13 24.93 13.71 -6.42
CA SER A 13 24.94 14.70 -5.33
C SER A 13 25.15 16.11 -5.86
N GLU A 14 26.09 16.30 -6.79
CA GLU A 14 26.37 17.59 -7.42
C GLU A 14 25.19 18.07 -8.26
N MET A 15 24.57 17.19 -9.04
CA MET A 15 23.38 17.53 -9.83
C MET A 15 22.20 17.91 -8.93
N ASP A 16 21.92 17.15 -7.87
CA ASP A 16 20.82 17.45 -6.95
C ASP A 16 21.08 18.79 -6.23
N TRP A 17 22.34 19.08 -5.91
CA TRP A 17 22.74 20.35 -5.33
C TRP A 17 22.57 21.52 -6.30
N LEU A 18 23.08 21.39 -7.54
CA LEU A 18 22.97 22.41 -8.59
C LEU A 18 21.51 22.70 -8.94
N LEU A 19 20.73 21.67 -9.30
CA LEU A 19 19.32 21.82 -9.61
C LEU A 19 18.52 22.40 -8.43
N GLY A 20 18.77 21.88 -7.23
CA GLY A 20 18.06 22.32 -6.03
C GLY A 20 18.36 23.79 -5.68
N ILE A 21 19.60 24.24 -5.78
CA ILE A 21 19.98 25.64 -5.47
C ILE A 21 19.59 26.58 -6.59
N GLU A 22 19.99 26.30 -7.83
CA GLU A 22 19.80 27.25 -8.92
C GLU A 22 18.32 27.42 -9.30
N LEU A 23 17.55 26.31 -9.37
CA LEU A 23 16.13 26.42 -9.61
C LEU A 23 15.37 27.06 -8.43
N THR A 24 15.79 26.78 -7.18
CA THR A 24 15.23 27.45 -6.00
C THR A 24 15.49 28.96 -6.04
N ARG A 25 16.72 29.39 -6.36
CA ARG A 25 17.06 30.81 -6.50
C ARG A 25 16.29 31.48 -7.63
N TYR A 26 16.28 30.85 -8.82
CA TYR A 26 15.57 31.36 -9.98
C TYR A 26 14.08 31.53 -9.71
N ALA A 27 13.41 30.48 -9.22
CA ALA A 27 11.99 30.51 -8.90
C ALA A 27 11.67 31.52 -7.78
N SER A 28 12.50 31.59 -6.73
CA SER A 28 12.30 32.52 -5.61
C SER A 28 12.42 33.98 -6.03
N ILE A 29 13.41 34.30 -6.88
CA ILE A 29 13.57 35.66 -7.43
C ILE A 29 12.37 36.02 -8.29
N LYS A 30 11.96 35.15 -9.21
CA LYS A 30 10.82 35.38 -10.11
C LYS A 30 9.48 35.48 -9.38
N ALA A 31 9.29 34.69 -8.33
CA ALA A 31 8.07 34.69 -7.53
C ALA A 31 8.07 35.76 -6.41
N HIS A 32 9.17 36.50 -6.21
CA HIS A 32 9.37 37.43 -5.08
C HIS A 32 9.08 36.82 -3.69
N GLN A 33 9.30 35.50 -3.54
CA GLN A 33 9.13 34.76 -2.30
C GLN A 33 9.99 33.50 -2.31
N PHE A 34 10.26 32.93 -1.14
CA PHE A 34 11.04 31.69 -1.07
C PHE A 34 10.23 30.50 -1.60
N ILE A 35 10.71 29.88 -2.68
CA ILE A 35 10.15 28.68 -3.30
C ILE A 35 11.23 27.62 -3.34
N ARG A 36 11.05 26.56 -2.56
CA ARG A 36 11.98 25.42 -2.59
C ARG A 36 11.63 24.49 -3.75
N ILE A 37 12.56 24.33 -4.67
CA ILE A 37 12.49 23.37 -5.77
C ILE A 37 13.46 22.23 -5.52
N GLY A 38 13.07 21.03 -5.91
CA GLY A 38 13.92 19.84 -5.80
C GLY A 38 13.37 18.69 -6.61
N ARG A 39 14.29 17.93 -7.20
CA ARG A 39 13.99 16.81 -8.11
C ARG A 39 12.98 15.79 -7.52
N CYS A 40 13.04 15.53 -6.23
CA CYS A 40 12.13 14.60 -5.57
C CYS A 40 10.94 15.31 -4.91
N VAL A 41 11.10 16.55 -4.44
CA VAL A 41 10.02 17.33 -3.80
C VAL A 41 8.92 17.68 -4.80
N CYS A 42 9.32 18.18 -5.98
CA CYS A 42 8.36 18.69 -6.96
C CYS A 42 7.40 17.62 -7.48
N PRO A 43 7.82 16.44 -7.92
CA PRO A 43 6.88 15.42 -8.39
C PRO A 43 5.95 14.91 -7.28
N ILE A 44 6.41 14.83 -6.01
CA ILE A 44 5.55 14.44 -4.89
C ILE A 44 4.46 15.49 -4.66
N VAL A 45 4.83 16.78 -4.63
CA VAL A 45 3.87 17.87 -4.43
C VAL A 45 2.90 17.97 -5.59
N ALA A 46 3.42 17.93 -6.83
CA ALA A 46 2.59 17.98 -8.04
C ALA A 46 1.54 16.85 -8.05
N HIS A 47 1.96 15.62 -7.74
CA HIS A 47 1.07 14.47 -7.72
C HIS A 47 -0.07 14.58 -6.68
N ILE A 48 0.25 15.14 -5.50
CA ILE A 48 -0.78 15.40 -4.47
C ILE A 48 -1.70 16.56 -4.89
N VAL A 49 -1.14 17.63 -5.46
CA VAL A 49 -1.92 18.79 -5.96
C VAL A 49 -2.86 18.38 -7.10
N GLU A 50 -2.40 17.57 -8.05
CA GLU A 50 -3.24 17.01 -9.12
C GLU A 50 -4.40 16.19 -8.54
N ARG A 51 -4.16 15.38 -7.51
CA ARG A 51 -5.21 14.65 -6.82
C ARG A 51 -6.22 15.56 -6.14
N GLU A 52 -5.77 16.64 -5.52
CA GLU A 52 -6.67 17.67 -4.94
C GLU A 52 -7.50 18.38 -6.01
N LYS A 53 -6.87 18.73 -7.14
CA LYS A 53 -7.60 19.30 -8.30
C LYS A 53 -8.66 18.30 -8.80
N ALA A 54 -8.29 17.05 -9.02
CA ALA A 54 -9.21 16.00 -9.46
C ALA A 54 -10.38 15.77 -8.47
N ILE A 55 -10.15 15.94 -7.17
CA ILE A 55 -11.21 15.86 -6.17
C ILE A 55 -12.11 17.10 -6.21
N LYS A 56 -11.52 18.31 -6.33
CA LYS A 56 -12.24 19.57 -6.34
C LYS A 56 -13.11 19.71 -7.58
N ASP A 57 -12.56 19.32 -8.74
CA ASP A 57 -13.21 19.48 -10.04
C ASP A 57 -14.13 18.28 -10.38
N PHE A 58 -14.18 17.28 -9.49
CA PHE A 58 -15.01 16.10 -9.69
C PHE A 58 -16.49 16.45 -9.64
N VAL A 59 -17.18 16.12 -10.72
CA VAL A 59 -18.63 16.22 -10.82
C VAL A 59 -19.24 14.83 -10.62
N PRO A 60 -19.96 14.58 -9.50
CA PRO A 60 -20.64 13.32 -9.30
C PRO A 60 -21.65 13.04 -10.41
N LYS A 61 -21.57 11.87 -11.02
CA LYS A 61 -22.54 11.41 -12.03
C LYS A 61 -23.45 10.34 -11.41
N PRO A 62 -24.76 10.46 -11.58
CA PRO A 62 -25.68 9.41 -11.15
C PRO A 62 -25.54 8.18 -12.04
N TYR A 63 -25.72 7.01 -11.44
CA TYR A 63 -25.85 5.75 -12.15
C TYR A 63 -26.73 4.80 -11.36
N SER A 64 -27.32 3.84 -12.03
CA SER A 64 -28.15 2.81 -11.41
C SER A 64 -27.39 1.48 -11.35
N ALA A 65 -27.47 0.81 -10.22
CA ALA A 65 -27.07 -0.58 -10.05
C ALA A 65 -28.31 -1.43 -9.79
N VAL A 66 -28.26 -2.70 -10.19
CA VAL A 66 -29.34 -3.66 -9.92
C VAL A 66 -28.88 -4.58 -8.81
N SER A 67 -29.59 -4.58 -7.69
CA SER A 67 -29.24 -5.38 -6.51
C SER A 67 -30.46 -5.93 -5.80
N SER A 68 -30.28 -7.08 -5.14
CA SER A 68 -31.24 -7.72 -4.25
C SER A 68 -30.61 -7.91 -2.89
N LYS A 69 -31.36 -7.64 -1.84
CA LYS A 69 -30.92 -7.85 -0.44
C LYS A 69 -32.09 -8.47 0.32
N GLU A 70 -32.14 -9.80 0.32
CA GLU A 70 -33.22 -10.58 0.89
C GLU A 70 -32.69 -11.61 1.90
N GLU A 71 -33.56 -12.04 2.80
CA GLU A 71 -33.26 -13.07 3.79
C GLU A 71 -33.51 -14.47 3.20
N THR A 72 -32.51 -15.33 3.32
CA THR A 72 -32.64 -16.76 2.99
C THR A 72 -32.03 -17.57 4.14
N ASN A 73 -32.80 -18.50 4.70
CA ASN A 73 -32.41 -19.35 5.82
C ASN A 73 -31.90 -18.57 7.06
N GLY A 74 -32.52 -17.41 7.36
CA GLY A 74 -32.18 -16.58 8.53
C GLY A 74 -30.95 -15.69 8.33
N GLU A 75 -30.39 -15.65 7.13
CA GLU A 75 -29.22 -14.85 6.79
C GLU A 75 -29.51 -13.91 5.61
N THR A 76 -29.05 -12.68 5.71
CA THR A 76 -29.21 -11.70 4.62
C THR A 76 -28.22 -11.97 3.50
N ILE A 77 -28.73 -12.20 2.30
CA ILE A 77 -27.93 -12.39 1.08
C ILE A 77 -28.06 -11.13 0.22
N GLU A 78 -26.93 -10.51 -0.06
CA GLU A 78 -26.85 -9.35 -0.96
C GLU A 78 -26.23 -9.79 -2.29
N LEU A 79 -26.97 -9.64 -3.39
CA LEU A 79 -26.54 -9.91 -4.74
C LEU A 79 -26.57 -8.59 -5.52
N THR A 80 -25.46 -8.19 -6.11
CA THR A 80 -25.35 -6.98 -6.92
C THR A 80 -24.80 -7.35 -8.28
N SER A 81 -25.54 -7.00 -9.35
CA SER A 81 -25.08 -7.20 -10.71
C SER A 81 -23.79 -6.42 -10.98
N LYS A 82 -22.94 -6.99 -11.84
CA LYS A 82 -21.72 -6.30 -12.32
C LYS A 82 -22.05 -5.20 -13.32
N ARG A 83 -23.27 -5.21 -13.88
CA ARG A 83 -23.72 -4.19 -14.82
C ARG A 83 -24.15 -2.94 -14.07
N THR A 84 -23.75 -1.80 -14.60
CA THR A 84 -24.16 -0.47 -14.14
C THR A 84 -24.74 0.30 -15.31
N PHE A 85 -25.69 1.17 -15.05
CA PHE A 85 -26.43 1.92 -16.05
C PHE A 85 -26.28 3.41 -15.78
N GLU A 86 -25.85 4.15 -16.78
CA GLU A 86 -25.74 5.61 -16.69
C GLU A 86 -27.14 6.26 -16.62
N GLU A 87 -27.20 7.52 -16.25
CA GLU A 87 -28.41 8.31 -16.22
C GLU A 87 -29.12 8.27 -17.60
N GLY A 88 -30.44 8.05 -17.59
CA GLY A 88 -31.24 7.88 -18.80
C GLY A 88 -31.40 6.44 -19.28
N HIS A 89 -30.71 5.46 -18.66
CA HIS A 89 -30.82 4.04 -18.97
C HIS A 89 -31.58 3.24 -17.89
N GLU A 90 -32.45 3.91 -17.10
CA GLU A 90 -33.20 3.28 -16.01
C GLU A 90 -34.16 2.22 -16.51
N ALA A 91 -34.70 2.38 -17.74
CA ALA A 91 -35.57 1.38 -18.35
C ALA A 91 -34.84 0.06 -18.63
N GLU A 92 -33.57 0.12 -19.06
CA GLU A 92 -32.74 -1.07 -19.28
C GLU A 92 -32.36 -1.73 -17.94
N ALA A 93 -32.07 -0.93 -16.93
CA ALA A 93 -31.81 -1.41 -15.58
C ALA A 93 -33.04 -2.10 -14.98
N GLN A 94 -34.26 -1.54 -15.19
CA GLN A 94 -35.50 -2.14 -14.73
C GLN A 94 -35.77 -3.45 -15.47
N ALA A 95 -35.59 -3.49 -16.78
CA ALA A 95 -35.76 -4.71 -17.57
C ALA A 95 -34.82 -5.83 -17.09
N LEU A 96 -33.57 -5.50 -16.69
CA LEU A 96 -32.65 -6.48 -16.09
C LEU A 96 -33.15 -6.96 -14.73
N ALA A 97 -33.63 -6.07 -13.86
CA ALA A 97 -34.15 -6.42 -12.54
C ALA A 97 -35.38 -7.36 -12.69
N ASP A 98 -36.29 -7.05 -13.63
CA ASP A 98 -37.47 -7.87 -13.95
C ASP A 98 -37.07 -9.26 -14.48
N ALA A 99 -36.04 -9.31 -15.34
CA ALA A 99 -35.51 -10.57 -15.88
C ALA A 99 -34.92 -11.45 -14.76
N PHE A 100 -34.11 -10.86 -13.83
CA PHE A 100 -33.60 -11.58 -12.66
C PHE A 100 -34.75 -12.10 -11.77
N ASN A 101 -35.72 -11.25 -11.44
CA ASN A 101 -36.84 -11.63 -10.58
C ASN A 101 -37.73 -12.72 -11.20
N LYS A 102 -37.87 -12.68 -12.52
CA LYS A 102 -38.62 -13.71 -13.26
C LYS A 102 -37.88 -15.04 -13.34
N ALA A 103 -36.55 -15.00 -13.52
CA ALA A 103 -35.72 -16.21 -13.64
C ALA A 103 -35.59 -16.96 -12.31
N GLY A 104 -35.60 -16.23 -11.19
CA GLY A 104 -35.26 -16.79 -9.89
C GLY A 104 -33.75 -17.03 -9.74
N ALA A 105 -33.31 -17.27 -8.54
CA ALA A 105 -31.92 -17.53 -8.23
C ALA A 105 -31.73 -18.89 -7.58
N THR A 106 -30.71 -19.64 -8.02
CA THR A 106 -30.43 -20.99 -7.53
C THR A 106 -28.94 -21.17 -7.25
N VAL A 107 -28.63 -21.86 -6.18
CA VAL A 107 -27.24 -22.21 -5.83
C VAL A 107 -26.76 -23.30 -6.79
N THR A 108 -25.77 -22.98 -7.60
CA THR A 108 -25.16 -23.92 -8.56
C THR A 108 -23.97 -24.67 -7.99
N SER A 109 -23.24 -24.05 -7.04
CA SER A 109 -22.07 -24.64 -6.41
C SER A 109 -21.88 -24.13 -4.99
N VAL A 110 -21.55 -25.05 -4.09
CA VAL A 110 -21.04 -24.75 -2.74
C VAL A 110 -19.77 -25.53 -2.56
N LYS A 111 -18.66 -24.85 -2.31
CA LYS A 111 -17.37 -25.46 -2.13
C LYS A 111 -16.72 -24.90 -0.87
N THR A 112 -16.40 -25.77 0.08
CA THR A 112 -15.63 -25.43 1.29
C THR A 112 -14.28 -26.13 1.21
N GLU A 113 -13.21 -25.35 1.32
CA GLU A 113 -11.85 -25.86 1.29
C GLU A 113 -11.07 -25.33 2.49
N ARG A 114 -10.30 -26.19 3.13
CA ARG A 114 -9.34 -25.74 4.12
C ARG A 114 -8.15 -25.10 3.42
N LYS A 115 -7.85 -23.86 3.80
CA LYS A 115 -6.73 -23.08 3.25
C LYS A 115 -5.81 -22.63 4.37
N THR A 116 -4.51 -22.76 4.17
CA THR A 116 -3.52 -22.06 4.98
C THR A 116 -3.44 -20.60 4.55
N VAL A 117 -3.51 -19.71 5.52
CA VAL A 117 -3.40 -18.26 5.31
C VAL A 117 -2.06 -17.79 5.88
N ASN A 118 -1.21 -17.28 5.03
CA ASN A 118 0.09 -16.76 5.44
C ASN A 118 -0.03 -15.36 6.05
N PRO A 119 0.88 -14.98 6.99
CA PRO A 119 1.01 -13.62 7.47
C PRO A 119 1.54 -12.71 6.36
N GLY A 120 1.56 -11.40 6.60
CA GLY A 120 2.31 -10.46 5.77
C GLY A 120 3.81 -10.76 5.80
N LYS A 121 4.55 -10.25 4.81
CA LYS A 121 6.02 -10.35 4.80
C LYS A 121 6.62 -9.55 5.96
N LEU A 122 7.88 -9.80 6.27
CA LEU A 122 8.67 -8.92 7.13
C LEU A 122 8.71 -7.50 6.56
N PHE A 123 9.10 -6.53 7.35
CA PHE A 123 9.03 -5.14 6.95
C PHE A 123 10.30 -4.64 6.24
N SER A 124 10.12 -4.02 5.08
CA SER A 124 10.96 -2.92 4.62
C SER A 124 10.63 -1.65 5.43
N MET A 125 11.42 -0.58 5.28
CA MET A 125 11.10 0.68 5.97
C MET A 125 9.78 1.28 5.49
N SER A 126 9.50 1.29 4.18
CA SER A 126 8.22 1.79 3.64
C SER A 126 7.01 0.99 4.11
N ASP A 127 7.14 -0.34 4.19
CA ASP A 127 6.07 -1.20 4.70
C ASP A 127 5.81 -0.94 6.19
N LEU A 128 6.90 -0.80 6.97
CA LEU A 128 6.79 -0.48 8.40
C LEU A 128 6.13 0.87 8.64
N GLN A 129 6.53 1.91 7.88
CA GLN A 129 5.91 3.23 7.95
C GLN A 129 4.42 3.18 7.65
N SER A 130 4.05 2.49 6.58
CA SER A 130 2.65 2.31 6.18
C SER A 130 1.84 1.58 7.26
N PHE A 131 2.42 0.54 7.84
CA PHE A 131 1.77 -0.29 8.86
C PHE A 131 1.66 0.46 10.20
N ALA A 132 2.73 1.06 10.68
CA ALA A 132 2.76 1.77 11.96
C ALA A 132 1.88 3.04 11.93
N CYS A 133 1.92 3.84 10.86
CA CYS A 133 1.03 5.00 10.70
C CYS A 133 -0.46 4.62 10.55
N LYS A 134 -0.75 3.38 10.15
CA LYS A 134 -2.13 2.86 10.14
C LYS A 134 -2.56 2.41 11.54
N ALA A 135 -1.64 1.84 12.32
CA ALA A 135 -1.87 1.42 13.71
C ALA A 135 -2.03 2.63 14.63
N ASP A 136 -1.18 3.63 14.47
CA ASP A 136 -1.24 4.91 15.18
C ASP A 136 -1.21 6.09 14.20
N LYS A 137 -2.35 6.72 14.02
CA LYS A 137 -2.55 7.83 13.08
C LYS A 137 -1.92 9.15 13.54
N THR A 138 -1.32 9.20 14.70
CA THR A 138 -0.55 10.36 15.19
C THR A 138 0.88 10.34 14.69
N LEU A 139 1.39 9.17 14.29
CA LEU A 139 2.73 9.01 13.75
C LEU A 139 2.80 9.45 12.28
N SER A 140 3.90 10.12 11.95
CA SER A 140 4.33 10.35 10.57
C SER A 140 5.37 9.31 10.13
N PRO A 141 5.64 9.13 8.84
CA PRO A 141 6.74 8.28 8.37
C PRO A 141 8.11 8.68 8.93
N ALA A 142 8.34 9.97 9.17
CA ALA A 142 9.57 10.47 9.80
C ALA A 142 9.67 10.05 11.26
N ASP A 143 8.56 10.08 12.01
CA ASP A 143 8.53 9.60 13.40
C ASP A 143 8.83 8.10 13.47
N VAL A 144 8.25 7.31 12.57
CA VAL A 144 8.51 5.86 12.47
C VAL A 144 9.99 5.60 12.18
N LEU A 145 10.58 6.34 11.22
CA LEU A 145 12.01 6.21 10.92
C LEU A 145 12.87 6.57 12.13
N ALA A 146 12.59 7.69 12.79
CA ALA A 146 13.34 8.15 13.97
C ALA A 146 13.22 7.14 15.13
N ALA A 147 12.03 6.63 15.39
CA ALA A 147 11.79 5.61 16.41
C ALA A 147 12.56 4.31 16.09
N THR A 148 12.52 3.85 14.83
CA THR A 148 13.23 2.65 14.41
C THR A 148 14.75 2.83 14.49
N GLN A 149 15.26 4.02 14.14
CA GLN A 149 16.68 4.35 14.25
C GLN A 149 17.14 4.26 15.71
N THR A 150 16.39 4.82 16.65
CA THR A 150 16.70 4.74 18.09
C THR A 150 16.66 3.29 18.58
N LEU A 151 15.70 2.49 18.14
CA LEU A 151 15.61 1.06 18.47
C LEU A 151 16.81 0.28 17.93
N TYR A 152 17.28 0.62 16.73
CA TYR A 152 18.50 0.04 16.14
C TYR A 152 19.75 0.40 16.93
N GLU A 153 19.93 1.67 17.28
CA GLU A 153 21.07 2.14 18.09
C GLU A 153 21.07 1.50 19.47
N GLY A 154 19.90 1.20 20.03
CA GLY A 154 19.73 0.41 21.25
C GLY A 154 20.03 -1.09 21.07
N GLY A 155 20.19 -1.54 19.84
CA GLY A 155 20.44 -2.95 19.49
C GLY A 155 19.20 -3.83 19.62
N TYR A 156 17.98 -3.28 19.56
CA TYR A 156 16.72 -4.01 19.71
C TYR A 156 16.17 -4.51 18.39
N VAL A 157 16.47 -3.82 17.29
CA VAL A 157 16.08 -4.20 15.93
C VAL A 157 17.28 -4.16 14.98
N THR A 158 17.15 -4.74 13.79
CA THR A 158 18.13 -4.69 12.71
C THR A 158 18.12 -3.32 12.02
N TYR A 159 19.05 -3.11 11.08
CA TYR A 159 19.23 -1.83 10.39
C TYR A 159 17.92 -1.36 9.70
N PRO A 160 17.48 -0.10 9.93
CA PRO A 160 16.16 0.35 9.54
C PRO A 160 16.04 0.74 8.06
N ARG A 161 17.12 1.20 7.41
CA ARG A 161 17.04 1.73 6.03
C ARG A 161 17.21 0.64 5.01
N THR A 162 16.17 -0.15 4.83
CA THR A 162 16.12 -1.28 3.89
C THR A 162 14.86 -1.25 3.04
N ASN A 163 15.01 -1.61 1.76
CA ASN A 163 13.92 -1.81 0.80
C ASN A 163 13.46 -3.27 0.74
N SER A 164 14.14 -4.18 1.44
CA SER A 164 13.83 -5.60 1.40
C SER A 164 12.86 -6.01 2.51
N SER A 165 11.91 -6.88 2.15
CA SER A 165 11.03 -7.61 3.08
C SER A 165 11.47 -9.07 3.28
N TYR A 166 12.72 -9.39 2.90
CA TYR A 166 13.30 -10.74 2.96
C TYR A 166 14.55 -10.74 3.83
N LEU A 167 14.94 -11.92 4.29
CA LEU A 167 16.18 -12.18 5.02
C LEU A 167 17.19 -12.89 4.11
N ALA A 168 18.47 -12.64 4.35
CA ALA A 168 19.53 -13.37 3.70
C ALA A 168 19.68 -14.80 4.28
N THR A 169 20.05 -15.75 3.45
CA THR A 169 20.23 -17.16 3.87
C THR A 169 21.30 -17.32 4.95
N ASN A 170 22.29 -16.43 5.01
CA ASN A 170 23.32 -16.42 6.06
C ASN A 170 22.83 -15.87 7.41
N GLU A 171 21.60 -15.31 7.49
CA GLU A 171 21.02 -14.75 8.71
C GLU A 171 20.19 -15.76 9.53
N VAL A 172 20.07 -17.00 9.07
CA VAL A 172 19.34 -18.06 9.78
C VAL A 172 19.76 -18.17 11.26
N VAL A 173 21.06 -18.12 11.53
CA VAL A 173 21.59 -18.20 12.91
C VAL A 173 21.19 -16.99 13.75
N LYS A 174 21.12 -15.78 13.15
CA LYS A 174 20.68 -14.57 13.84
C LYS A 174 19.20 -14.66 14.22
N VAL A 175 18.38 -15.22 13.32
CA VAL A 175 16.95 -15.46 13.58
C VAL A 175 16.75 -16.48 14.70
N ASP A 176 17.52 -17.55 14.72
CA ASP A 176 17.48 -18.54 15.82
C ASP A 176 17.83 -17.88 17.16
N ALA A 177 18.85 -17.02 17.18
CA ALA A 177 19.23 -16.26 18.37
C ALA A 177 18.11 -15.29 18.79
N ALA A 178 17.46 -14.60 17.83
CA ALA A 178 16.35 -13.71 18.11
C ALA A 178 15.16 -14.47 18.72
N ILE A 179 14.76 -15.59 18.15
CA ILE A 179 13.67 -16.45 18.66
C ILE A 179 13.99 -16.91 20.09
N LYS A 180 15.24 -17.34 20.34
CA LYS A 180 15.68 -17.76 21.67
C LYS A 180 15.62 -16.60 22.68
N GLY A 181 16.06 -15.42 22.30
CA GLY A 181 16.00 -14.22 23.14
C GLY A 181 14.55 -13.80 23.46
N LEU A 182 13.65 -13.89 22.50
CA LEU A 182 12.22 -13.62 22.69
C LEU A 182 11.57 -14.64 23.62
N ALA A 183 11.94 -15.92 23.51
CA ALA A 183 11.44 -17.00 24.40
C ALA A 183 11.81 -16.76 25.87
N GLN A 184 13.00 -16.19 26.15
CA GLN A 184 13.40 -15.80 27.50
C GLN A 184 12.53 -14.68 28.09
N ASN A 185 11.82 -13.94 27.24
CA ASN A 185 10.86 -12.89 27.62
C ASN A 185 9.41 -13.32 27.48
N GLY A 186 9.15 -14.64 27.47
CA GLY A 186 7.81 -15.21 27.48
C GLY A 186 7.11 -15.34 26.13
N ILE A 187 7.77 -15.01 25.03
CA ILE A 187 7.23 -15.19 23.67
C ILE A 187 7.63 -16.57 23.16
N THR A 188 6.66 -17.47 23.08
CA THR A 188 6.86 -18.88 22.69
C THR A 188 6.05 -19.25 21.45
N GLY A 189 6.23 -20.49 20.93
CA GLY A 189 5.53 -20.97 19.74
C GLY A 189 6.06 -20.36 18.44
N LEU A 190 7.35 -20.03 18.42
CA LEU A 190 8.06 -19.55 17.25
C LEU A 190 9.07 -20.60 16.77
N ILE A 191 9.17 -20.77 15.47
CA ILE A 191 10.13 -21.65 14.83
C ILE A 191 10.75 -20.97 13.61
N ASN A 192 12.05 -21.12 13.43
CA ASN A 192 12.72 -20.69 12.22
C ASN A 192 12.36 -21.59 11.03
N LYS A 193 12.24 -21.00 9.84
CA LYS A 193 11.83 -21.69 8.62
C LYS A 193 12.88 -21.48 7.50
N PRO A 194 14.12 -21.98 7.67
CA PRO A 194 15.27 -21.62 6.81
C PRO A 194 15.11 -22.04 5.34
N LYS A 195 14.21 -22.98 5.04
CA LYS A 195 13.91 -23.41 3.65
C LYS A 195 12.82 -22.59 2.96
N SER A 196 12.19 -21.64 3.66
CA SER A 196 11.10 -20.85 3.12
C SER A 196 11.62 -19.72 2.24
N LYS A 197 11.44 -19.84 0.94
CA LYS A 197 11.76 -18.78 -0.03
C LYS A 197 10.87 -17.53 0.10
N SER A 198 9.78 -17.60 0.82
CA SER A 198 8.96 -16.43 1.15
C SER A 198 9.56 -15.60 2.29
N ILE A 199 10.55 -16.12 3.01
CA ILE A 199 11.26 -15.47 4.12
C ILE A 199 12.71 -15.20 3.74
N TYR A 200 13.43 -16.21 3.22
CA TYR A 200 14.85 -16.15 2.89
C TYR A 200 15.04 -16.20 1.37
N ASP A 201 15.44 -15.07 0.79
CA ASP A 201 15.69 -14.96 -0.64
C ASP A 201 16.77 -13.90 -0.93
N ASP A 202 18.01 -14.34 -1.11
CA ASP A 202 19.16 -13.47 -1.37
C ASP A 202 18.98 -12.64 -2.65
N SER A 203 18.20 -13.11 -3.62
CA SER A 203 17.94 -12.39 -4.89
C SER A 203 17.03 -11.16 -4.69
N LYS A 204 16.41 -11.02 -3.54
CA LYS A 204 15.50 -9.91 -3.17
C LYS A 204 16.15 -8.93 -2.18
N ILE A 205 17.45 -9.01 -2.01
CA ILE A 205 18.21 -8.17 -1.09
C ILE A 205 19.32 -7.47 -1.88
N GLU A 206 19.28 -6.15 -1.87
CA GLU A 206 20.31 -5.34 -2.52
C GLU A 206 21.48 -5.07 -1.55
N ALA A 207 21.19 -4.51 -0.38
CA ALA A 207 22.20 -4.13 0.62
C ALA A 207 21.88 -4.63 2.03
N HIS A 208 20.61 -4.56 2.42
CA HIS A 208 20.17 -4.88 3.78
C HIS A 208 18.91 -5.74 3.75
N SER A 209 18.82 -6.66 4.70
CA SER A 209 17.67 -7.53 4.91
C SER A 209 16.53 -6.78 5.61
N ALA A 210 15.36 -7.42 5.69
CA ALA A 210 14.18 -6.91 6.37
C ALA A 210 14.44 -6.50 7.83
N ILE A 211 13.62 -5.60 8.36
CA ILE A 211 13.67 -5.15 9.74
C ILE A 211 13.10 -6.24 10.65
N THR A 212 13.90 -6.69 11.61
CA THR A 212 13.52 -7.72 12.58
C THR A 212 13.98 -7.36 14.00
N PRO A 213 13.35 -7.90 15.06
CA PRO A 213 13.89 -7.83 16.39
C PRO A 213 15.17 -8.67 16.49
N THR A 214 16.09 -8.28 17.36
CA THR A 214 17.35 -9.01 17.62
C THR A 214 17.21 -10.08 18.69
N GLY A 215 16.09 -10.09 19.44
CA GLY A 215 15.87 -10.92 20.63
C GLY A 215 16.28 -10.23 21.94
N LYS A 216 16.99 -9.10 21.86
CA LYS A 216 17.24 -8.24 23.04
C LYS A 216 15.95 -7.52 23.40
N TRP A 217 15.55 -7.63 24.68
CA TRP A 217 14.32 -6.97 25.14
C TRP A 217 14.57 -5.49 25.44
N PRO A 218 13.77 -4.57 24.93
CA PRO A 218 13.96 -3.16 25.22
C PRO A 218 13.56 -2.80 26.64
N GLY A 219 14.25 -1.80 27.21
CA GLY A 219 13.87 -1.17 28.48
C GLY A 219 12.69 -0.21 28.32
N THR A 220 12.77 0.96 28.93
CA THR A 220 11.75 2.00 28.81
C THR A 220 11.78 2.60 27.40
N LEU A 221 10.64 2.58 26.73
CA LEU A 221 10.43 3.13 25.38
C LEU A 221 9.46 4.30 25.46
N SER A 222 9.61 5.28 24.57
CA SER A 222 8.55 6.28 24.30
C SER A 222 7.36 5.62 23.61
N ASP A 223 6.20 6.29 23.60
CA ASP A 223 4.99 5.74 22.96
C ASP A 223 5.21 5.42 21.48
N ALA A 224 5.88 6.30 20.74
CA ALA A 224 6.22 6.05 19.33
C ALA A 224 7.15 4.84 19.17
N GLN A 225 8.21 4.73 19.98
CA GLN A 225 9.13 3.61 19.96
C GLN A 225 8.44 2.30 20.32
N LYS A 226 7.53 2.32 21.30
CA LYS A 226 6.73 1.18 21.71
C LYS A 226 5.83 0.69 20.57
N THR A 227 5.06 1.59 19.96
CA THR A 227 4.18 1.26 18.82
C THR A 227 4.98 0.65 17.67
N VAL A 228 6.10 1.26 17.30
CA VAL A 228 6.95 0.77 16.21
C VAL A 228 7.58 -0.58 16.55
N TYR A 229 8.11 -0.75 17.77
CA TYR A 229 8.68 -2.03 18.20
C TYR A 229 7.63 -3.13 18.22
N GLU A 230 6.43 -2.87 18.73
CA GLU A 230 5.31 -3.83 18.74
C GLU A 230 4.91 -4.23 17.31
N CYS A 231 4.88 -3.31 16.37
CA CYS A 231 4.63 -3.64 14.96
C CYS A 231 5.68 -4.61 14.41
N ILE A 232 6.96 -4.32 14.64
CA ILE A 232 8.08 -5.18 14.17
C ILE A 232 8.03 -6.54 14.85
N LEU A 233 7.84 -6.56 16.17
CA LEU A 233 7.79 -7.78 16.97
C LEU A 233 6.62 -8.69 16.56
N ASN A 234 5.41 -8.12 16.47
CA ASN A 234 4.22 -8.89 16.13
C ASN A 234 4.31 -9.48 14.72
N ARG A 235 4.84 -8.73 13.75
CA ARG A 235 5.07 -9.22 12.40
C ARG A 235 6.11 -10.34 12.38
N PHE A 236 7.20 -10.19 13.09
CA PHE A 236 8.21 -11.25 13.24
C PHE A 236 7.61 -12.51 13.85
N CYS A 237 6.88 -12.38 14.97
CA CYS A 237 6.19 -13.49 15.60
C CYS A 237 5.16 -14.15 14.68
N ALA A 238 4.44 -13.36 13.88
CA ALA A 238 3.49 -13.88 12.90
C ALA A 238 4.19 -14.70 11.80
N VAL A 239 5.30 -14.20 11.24
CA VAL A 239 6.06 -14.89 10.19
C VAL A 239 6.69 -16.19 10.69
N PHE A 240 7.22 -16.17 11.90
CA PHE A 240 7.88 -17.34 12.52
C PHE A 240 6.97 -18.15 13.43
N CYS A 241 5.66 -17.92 13.42
CA CYS A 241 4.71 -18.74 14.17
C CYS A 241 4.82 -20.20 13.76
N GLU A 242 4.98 -21.09 14.76
CA GLU A 242 5.09 -22.53 14.55
C GLU A 242 3.79 -23.12 13.99
N GLU A 243 2.66 -22.68 14.56
CA GLU A 243 1.33 -23.13 14.15
C GLU A 243 0.87 -22.44 12.87
N ASP A 244 0.37 -23.22 11.91
CA ASP A 244 -0.25 -22.67 10.70
C ASP A 244 -1.61 -22.03 11.00
N CYS A 245 -1.87 -20.87 10.42
CA CYS A 245 -3.21 -20.30 10.39
C CYS A 245 -4.02 -20.99 9.31
N THR A 246 -5.09 -21.69 9.68
CA THR A 246 -6.00 -22.32 8.72
C THR A 246 -7.38 -21.72 8.81
N VAL A 247 -8.02 -21.57 7.65
CA VAL A 247 -9.40 -21.13 7.51
C VAL A 247 -10.17 -22.10 6.64
N ASP A 248 -11.44 -22.30 6.96
CA ASP A 248 -12.38 -22.93 6.04
C ASP A 248 -12.96 -21.83 5.13
N ARG A 249 -12.48 -21.83 3.89
CA ARG A 249 -12.94 -20.92 2.85
C ARG A 249 -14.11 -21.52 2.13
N THR A 250 -15.28 -20.89 2.29
CA THR A 250 -16.50 -21.27 1.57
C THR A 250 -16.71 -20.34 0.39
N THR A 251 -16.94 -20.92 -0.76
CA THR A 251 -17.34 -20.21 -1.99
C THR A 251 -18.69 -20.75 -2.43
N ILE A 252 -19.67 -19.87 -2.55
CA ILE A 252 -21.03 -20.18 -3.02
C ILE A 252 -21.22 -19.45 -4.34
N VAL A 253 -21.65 -20.17 -5.36
CA VAL A 253 -22.02 -19.59 -6.65
C VAL A 253 -23.54 -19.70 -6.80
N ILE A 254 -24.17 -18.57 -7.03
CA ILE A 254 -25.62 -18.43 -7.23
C ILE A 254 -25.83 -17.97 -8.67
N HIS A 255 -26.55 -18.75 -9.45
CA HIS A 255 -26.94 -18.41 -10.82
C HIS A 255 -28.30 -17.75 -10.84
N CYS A 256 -28.41 -16.64 -11.55
CA CYS A 256 -29.66 -15.96 -11.78
C CYS A 256 -29.66 -15.38 -13.20
N TYR A 257 -30.62 -15.81 -14.01
CA TYR A 257 -30.78 -15.42 -15.42
C TYR A 257 -29.50 -15.69 -16.24
N ASP A 258 -28.68 -14.71 -16.51
CA ASP A 258 -27.47 -14.78 -17.33
C ASP A 258 -26.19 -14.39 -16.54
N GLU A 259 -26.30 -14.30 -15.21
CA GLU A 259 -25.17 -13.87 -14.35
C GLU A 259 -24.96 -14.82 -13.17
N ASP A 260 -23.67 -15.05 -12.86
CA ASP A 260 -23.24 -15.79 -11.68
C ASP A 260 -22.76 -14.84 -10.58
N PHE A 261 -23.39 -14.94 -9.43
CA PHE A 261 -23.02 -14.21 -8.21
C PHE A 261 -22.18 -15.10 -7.31
N THR A 262 -21.03 -14.59 -6.88
CA THR A 262 -20.11 -15.36 -6.03
C THR A 262 -20.04 -14.76 -4.64
N LEU A 263 -20.43 -15.53 -3.63
CA LEU A 263 -20.22 -15.22 -2.23
C LEU A 263 -18.98 -15.93 -1.73
N LYS A 264 -18.12 -15.22 -0.99
CA LYS A 264 -16.92 -15.79 -0.37
C LYS A 264 -16.90 -15.45 1.11
N GLY A 265 -16.58 -16.43 1.94
CA GLY A 265 -16.42 -16.27 3.38
C GLY A 265 -15.32 -17.18 3.90
N ASP A 266 -14.60 -16.70 4.91
CA ASP A 266 -13.55 -17.44 5.60
C ASP A 266 -13.93 -17.56 7.07
N VAL A 267 -13.83 -18.75 7.63
CA VAL A 267 -14.03 -19.02 9.06
C VAL A 267 -12.73 -19.59 9.62
N GLN A 268 -12.17 -18.97 10.64
CA GLN A 268 -10.93 -19.42 11.26
C GLN A 268 -11.12 -20.79 11.92
N VAL A 269 -10.17 -21.68 11.66
CA VAL A 269 -10.09 -23.03 12.29
C VAL A 269 -8.94 -23.06 13.29
N THR A 270 -7.73 -22.71 12.86
CA THR A 270 -6.59 -22.54 13.75
C THR A 270 -6.09 -21.11 13.68
N PRO A 271 -5.81 -20.45 14.82
CA PRO A 271 -5.42 -19.06 14.83
C PRO A 271 -4.04 -18.84 14.21
N GLY A 272 -3.10 -19.75 14.42
CA GLY A 272 -1.75 -19.62 13.92
C GLY A 272 -1.14 -18.25 14.22
N TRP A 273 -0.67 -17.56 13.18
CA TRP A 273 -0.06 -16.23 13.28
C TRP A 273 -1.02 -15.12 13.76
N ARG A 274 -2.35 -15.31 13.63
CA ARG A 274 -3.35 -14.30 14.04
C ARG A 274 -3.38 -14.04 15.55
N LYS A 275 -2.74 -14.88 16.34
CA LYS A 275 -2.54 -14.65 17.79
C LYS A 275 -1.54 -13.51 18.07
N PHE A 276 -0.68 -13.19 17.12
CA PHE A 276 0.31 -12.12 17.23
C PHE A 276 -0.10 -10.85 16.48
N GLU A 277 -0.73 -10.99 15.32
CA GLU A 277 -1.13 -9.87 14.49
C GLU A 277 -2.58 -10.04 14.00
N LYS A 278 -3.42 -9.04 14.28
CA LYS A 278 -4.81 -9.08 13.83
C LYS A 278 -4.89 -9.02 12.31
N PRO A 279 -5.71 -9.88 11.67
CA PRO A 279 -5.93 -9.81 10.23
C PRO A 279 -6.64 -8.50 9.85
N SER A 280 -6.42 -8.05 8.61
CA SER A 280 -7.08 -6.85 8.06
C SER A 280 -8.60 -7.01 7.91
N SER A 281 -9.09 -8.24 7.80
CA SER A 281 -10.51 -8.59 7.74
C SER A 281 -10.81 -9.69 8.76
N GLY A 282 -11.94 -9.56 9.44
CA GLY A 282 -12.45 -10.59 10.35
C GLY A 282 -13.02 -11.79 9.61
N ASP A 283 -13.44 -12.80 10.38
CA ASP A 283 -14.17 -13.94 9.83
C ASP A 283 -15.49 -13.48 9.21
N LYS A 284 -15.79 -14.02 8.04
CA LYS A 284 -17.06 -13.81 7.34
C LYS A 284 -17.75 -15.17 7.21
N MET A 285 -18.74 -15.38 8.06
CA MET A 285 -19.63 -16.54 7.92
C MET A 285 -20.56 -16.31 6.72
N LEU A 286 -20.79 -17.38 5.97
CA LEU A 286 -21.79 -17.41 4.93
C LEU A 286 -22.99 -18.25 5.35
N PRO A 287 -24.19 -17.97 4.81
CA PRO A 287 -25.39 -18.76 5.07
C PRO A 287 -25.15 -20.23 4.69
N LYS A 288 -25.74 -21.15 5.47
CA LYS A 288 -25.69 -22.57 5.19
C LYS A 288 -26.62 -22.88 4.01
N LEU A 289 -26.03 -23.02 2.84
CA LEU A 289 -26.72 -23.31 1.59
C LEU A 289 -26.18 -24.59 0.97
N ASN A 290 -27.03 -25.29 0.22
CA ASN A 290 -26.66 -26.49 -0.54
C ASN A 290 -26.85 -26.22 -2.04
N LYS A 291 -26.17 -27.00 -2.86
CA LYS A 291 -26.40 -26.95 -4.31
C LYS A 291 -27.86 -27.33 -4.61
N GLY A 292 -28.53 -26.49 -5.41
CA GLY A 292 -29.93 -26.63 -5.76
C GLY A 292 -30.88 -25.79 -4.90
N ASP A 293 -30.42 -25.21 -3.79
CA ASP A 293 -31.25 -24.34 -2.96
C ASP A 293 -31.69 -23.11 -3.75
N ALA A 294 -32.97 -22.77 -3.64
CA ALA A 294 -33.48 -21.51 -4.15
C ALA A 294 -33.15 -20.36 -3.18
N ILE A 295 -32.76 -19.23 -3.73
CA ILE A 295 -32.44 -18.02 -2.99
C ILE A 295 -33.58 -17.03 -3.14
N ASN A 296 -34.02 -16.47 -2.03
CA ASN A 296 -35.01 -15.38 -2.08
C ASN A 296 -34.31 -14.15 -2.69
N ILE A 297 -34.97 -13.61 -3.73
CA ILE A 297 -34.47 -12.43 -4.44
C ILE A 297 -35.58 -11.42 -4.64
N ASN A 298 -35.23 -10.16 -4.66
CA ASN A 298 -36.04 -9.04 -5.07
C ASN A 298 -35.11 -7.97 -5.62
N PHE A 299 -34.69 -8.16 -6.87
CA PHE A 299 -33.80 -7.20 -7.52
C PHE A 299 -34.53 -5.89 -7.78
N GLN A 300 -33.91 -4.82 -7.37
CA GLN A 300 -34.40 -3.46 -7.52
C GLN A 300 -33.29 -2.56 -8.05
N LEU A 301 -33.69 -1.42 -8.61
CA LEU A 301 -32.78 -0.38 -8.99
C LEU A 301 -32.31 0.35 -7.72
N VAL A 302 -31.00 0.49 -7.59
CA VAL A 302 -30.36 1.29 -6.55
C VAL A 302 -29.61 2.43 -7.20
N GLY A 303 -30.15 3.64 -7.06
CA GLY A 303 -29.46 4.86 -7.50
C GLY A 303 -28.17 5.06 -6.70
N LYS A 304 -27.08 5.28 -7.41
CA LYS A 304 -25.74 5.57 -6.84
C LYS A 304 -25.16 6.81 -7.52
N MET A 305 -24.16 7.38 -6.88
CA MET A 305 -23.36 8.47 -7.43
C MET A 305 -21.92 8.00 -7.53
N THR A 306 -21.23 8.39 -8.60
CA THR A 306 -19.80 8.23 -8.66
C THR A 306 -19.14 9.05 -7.53
N THR A 307 -18.00 8.60 -7.05
CA THR A 307 -17.26 9.27 -5.96
C THR A 307 -15.91 9.77 -6.47
N PRO A 308 -15.40 10.90 -5.95
CA PRO A 308 -14.10 11.40 -6.33
C PRO A 308 -12.99 10.40 -5.98
N PRO A 309 -11.83 10.50 -6.63
CA PRO A 309 -10.68 9.67 -6.27
C PRO A 309 -10.28 9.95 -4.81
N LYS A 310 -9.86 8.91 -4.10
CA LYS A 310 -9.42 9.04 -2.70
C LYS A 310 -8.08 9.77 -2.63
N ARG A 311 -7.89 10.59 -1.58
CA ARG A 311 -6.60 11.18 -1.24
C ARG A 311 -5.56 10.11 -0.94
N TYR A 312 -4.31 10.46 -1.06
CA TYR A 312 -3.22 9.55 -0.75
C TYR A 312 -3.08 9.33 0.76
N THR A 313 -3.05 8.08 1.17
CA THR A 313 -2.60 7.66 2.51
C THR A 313 -1.08 7.50 2.50
N VAL A 314 -0.46 7.32 3.69
CA VAL A 314 0.97 6.99 3.78
C VAL A 314 1.30 5.77 2.91
N GLU A 315 0.48 4.71 3.00
CA GLU A 315 0.65 3.49 2.21
C GLU A 315 0.55 3.74 0.70
N SER A 316 -0.51 4.43 0.24
CA SER A 316 -0.72 4.64 -1.19
C SER A 316 0.29 5.62 -1.81
N LEU A 317 0.78 6.61 -1.05
CA LEU A 317 1.84 7.50 -1.51
C LEU A 317 3.19 6.76 -1.59
N ASN A 318 3.53 5.94 -0.58
CA ASN A 318 4.73 5.11 -0.61
C ASN A 318 4.71 4.15 -1.81
N ASN A 319 3.58 3.47 -2.05
CA ASN A 319 3.41 2.57 -3.19
C ASN A 319 3.57 3.30 -4.53
N TRP A 320 3.06 4.52 -4.63
CA TRP A 320 3.27 5.35 -5.83
C TRP A 320 4.74 5.75 -5.97
N MET A 321 5.42 6.18 -4.92
CA MET A 321 6.84 6.56 -4.99
C MET A 321 7.75 5.39 -5.38
N VAL A 322 7.38 4.14 -5.04
CA VAL A 322 8.12 2.92 -5.43
C VAL A 322 7.91 2.57 -6.90
N ALA A 323 6.73 2.84 -7.45
CA ALA A 323 6.41 2.54 -8.84
C ALA A 323 5.53 3.66 -9.45
N PRO A 324 6.08 4.86 -9.61
CA PRO A 324 5.32 6.07 -9.96
C PRO A 324 4.73 6.03 -11.38
N MET A 325 5.26 5.19 -12.23
CA MET A 325 4.79 5.02 -13.61
C MET A 325 3.98 3.73 -13.82
N ARG A 326 3.54 3.07 -12.73
CA ARG A 326 2.74 1.86 -12.85
C ARG A 326 1.40 2.15 -13.54
N GLY A 327 1.18 1.52 -14.70
CA GLY A 327 -0.04 1.70 -15.50
C GLY A 327 -0.02 2.95 -16.40
N ALA A 328 1.12 3.65 -16.50
CA ALA A 328 1.28 4.70 -17.47
C ALA A 328 1.30 4.09 -18.90
N GLU A 329 0.52 4.69 -19.79
CA GLU A 329 0.55 4.38 -21.21
C GLU A 329 1.80 5.02 -21.83
N LYS A 330 2.32 4.39 -22.88
CA LYS A 330 3.45 4.92 -23.63
C LYS A 330 2.94 6.10 -24.47
N GLU A 331 3.20 7.32 -24.01
CA GLU A 331 2.71 8.52 -24.70
C GLU A 331 3.56 8.93 -25.90
N ASP A 332 4.83 8.47 -26.02
CA ASP A 332 5.75 8.90 -27.07
C ASP A 332 6.39 7.74 -27.85
N ALA A 333 6.53 7.96 -29.15
CA ALA A 333 7.27 7.07 -30.06
C ALA A 333 8.80 7.13 -29.87
N GLU A 334 9.29 7.91 -28.88
CA GLU A 334 10.72 8.17 -28.66
C GLU A 334 11.45 6.98 -28.00
N TYR A 335 10.71 6.10 -27.34
CA TYR A 335 11.28 4.92 -26.67
C TYR A 335 10.82 3.62 -27.36
N SER A 336 11.71 2.65 -27.49
CA SER A 336 11.32 1.27 -27.83
C SER A 336 10.48 0.63 -26.73
N ASP A 337 9.75 -0.44 -27.03
CA ASP A 337 8.94 -1.12 -26.01
C ASP A 337 9.79 -1.78 -24.91
N GLU A 338 11.05 -2.11 -25.23
CA GLU A 338 12.01 -2.67 -24.27
C GLU A 338 12.55 -1.57 -23.35
N GLU A 339 12.95 -0.41 -23.88
CA GLU A 339 13.36 0.76 -23.12
C GLU A 339 12.24 1.26 -22.22
N TRP A 340 10.98 1.29 -22.71
CA TRP A 340 9.82 1.70 -21.92
C TRP A 340 9.56 0.75 -20.75
N LYS A 341 9.67 -0.56 -20.96
CA LYS A 341 9.57 -1.55 -19.88
C LYS A 341 10.67 -1.39 -18.84
N GLU A 342 11.87 -1.10 -19.25
CA GLU A 342 13.00 -0.83 -18.37
C GLU A 342 12.79 0.47 -17.58
N ILE A 343 12.31 1.54 -18.23
CA ILE A 343 11.90 2.78 -17.57
C ILE A 343 10.83 2.51 -16.51
N LEU A 344 9.82 1.71 -16.84
CA LEU A 344 8.74 1.36 -15.90
C LEU A 344 9.24 0.54 -14.70
N SER A 345 10.22 -0.36 -14.92
CA SER A 345 10.70 -1.25 -13.86
C SER A 345 11.56 -0.53 -12.82
N ASP A 346 12.35 0.45 -13.25
CA ASP A 346 13.38 1.10 -12.43
C ASP A 346 12.96 2.49 -11.94
N ALA A 347 11.79 2.97 -12.41
CA ALA A 347 11.27 4.27 -12.02
C ALA A 347 10.90 4.30 -10.53
N THR A 348 11.66 5.01 -9.72
CA THR A 348 11.34 5.29 -8.33
C THR A 348 11.51 6.77 -8.00
N ILE A 349 10.66 7.29 -7.15
CA ILE A 349 10.83 8.62 -6.55
C ILE A 349 11.53 8.47 -5.21
N CYS A 350 12.74 8.99 -5.11
CA CYS A 350 13.64 8.83 -3.97
C CYS A 350 14.10 7.38 -3.74
N THR A 351 15.21 7.23 -3.06
CA THR A 351 15.62 5.94 -2.48
C THR A 351 14.87 5.68 -1.19
N GLU A 352 14.79 4.43 -0.75
CA GLU A 352 14.18 4.05 0.53
C GLU A 352 14.74 4.88 1.70
N ALA A 353 16.07 5.11 1.70
CA ALA A 353 16.75 5.85 2.75
C ALA A 353 16.35 7.34 2.83
N THR A 354 15.90 7.95 1.72
CA THR A 354 15.63 9.38 1.63
C THR A 354 14.16 9.72 1.50
N ARG A 355 13.29 8.73 1.26
CA ARG A 355 11.86 8.92 0.97
C ARG A 355 11.12 9.61 2.10
N ALA A 356 11.25 9.10 3.34
CA ALA A 356 10.60 9.69 4.50
C ALA A 356 11.03 11.13 4.76
N ASP A 357 12.34 11.38 4.69
CA ASP A 357 12.91 12.73 4.88
C ASP A 357 12.46 13.70 3.79
N THR A 358 12.25 13.22 2.56
CA THR A 358 11.77 14.07 1.46
C THR A 358 10.30 14.41 1.64
N VAL A 359 9.46 13.47 2.02
CA VAL A 359 8.04 13.72 2.33
C VAL A 359 7.92 14.67 3.53
N ASP A 360 8.72 14.46 4.58
CA ASP A 360 8.76 15.36 5.75
C ASP A 360 9.16 16.79 5.36
N ARG A 361 10.13 16.95 4.44
CA ARG A 361 10.46 18.27 3.87
C ARG A 361 9.29 18.91 3.14
N CYS A 362 8.50 18.15 2.39
CA CYS A 362 7.29 18.67 1.76
C CYS A 362 6.27 19.17 2.79
N VAL A 363 6.12 18.45 3.92
CA VAL A 363 5.26 18.85 5.04
C VAL A 363 5.81 20.10 5.75
N LYS A 364 7.09 20.11 6.11
CA LYS A 364 7.76 21.26 6.77
C LYS A 364 7.76 22.52 5.91
N SER A 365 7.81 22.36 4.58
CA SER A 365 7.69 23.47 3.63
C SER A 365 6.22 23.91 3.42
N GLN A 366 5.27 23.31 4.13
CA GLN A 366 3.83 23.58 4.03
C GLN A 366 3.25 23.41 2.60
N TYR A 367 3.91 22.62 1.77
CA TYR A 367 3.37 22.25 0.46
C TYR A 367 2.26 21.21 0.57
N ILE A 368 2.37 20.33 1.54
CA ILE A 368 1.40 19.30 1.87
C ILE A 368 1.25 19.23 3.39
N SER A 369 0.16 18.62 3.85
CA SER A 369 -0.01 18.26 5.26
C SER A 369 -0.40 16.80 5.42
N LEU A 370 -0.08 16.21 6.56
CA LEU A 370 -0.49 14.87 6.94
C LEU A 370 -1.50 14.97 8.09
N LYS A 371 -2.74 14.53 7.86
CA LYS A 371 -3.82 14.56 8.86
C LYS A 371 -4.44 13.16 8.97
N LYS A 372 -4.31 12.52 10.13
CA LYS A 372 -4.85 11.18 10.40
C LYS A 372 -4.43 10.12 9.36
N GLY A 373 -3.15 10.17 8.93
CA GLY A 373 -2.57 9.24 7.96
C GLY A 373 -2.94 9.50 6.50
N VAL A 374 -3.53 10.69 6.18
CA VAL A 374 -3.93 11.11 4.84
C VAL A 374 -3.21 12.41 4.48
N TYR A 375 -2.67 12.48 3.26
CA TYR A 375 -2.02 13.68 2.73
C TYR A 375 -3.02 14.60 2.05
N TYR A 376 -2.81 15.92 2.24
CA TYR A 376 -3.56 17.01 1.65
C TYR A 376 -2.61 17.98 0.99
N GLY A 377 -2.98 18.51 -0.18
CA GLY A 377 -2.29 19.64 -0.79
C GLY A 377 -2.64 20.94 -0.07
N GLU A 378 -1.62 21.69 0.31
CA GLU A 378 -1.79 22.99 0.98
C GLU A 378 -1.61 24.14 -0.02
N PRO A 379 -2.08 25.37 0.26
CA PRO A 379 -2.01 26.50 -0.68
C PRO A 379 -0.61 26.76 -1.26
N ALA A 380 0.43 26.62 -0.46
CA ALA A 380 1.81 26.75 -0.92
C ALA A 380 2.21 25.68 -1.94
N GLY A 381 1.65 24.45 -1.83
CA GLY A 381 1.87 23.40 -2.82
C GLY A 381 1.22 23.70 -4.16
N PHE A 382 0.00 24.22 -4.16
CA PHE A 382 -0.65 24.68 -5.39
C PHE A 382 0.14 25.81 -6.04
N GLN A 383 0.63 26.76 -5.24
CA GLN A 383 1.45 27.87 -5.70
C GLN A 383 2.79 27.39 -6.28
N LEU A 384 3.45 26.39 -5.67
CA LEU A 384 4.66 25.79 -6.22
C LEU A 384 4.41 25.25 -7.63
N VAL A 385 3.36 24.46 -7.82
CA VAL A 385 3.02 23.87 -9.13
C VAL A 385 2.73 24.98 -10.15
N GLU A 386 1.93 25.97 -9.79
CA GLU A 386 1.60 27.11 -10.67
C GLU A 386 2.85 27.91 -11.08
N ILE A 387 3.80 28.13 -10.17
CA ILE A 387 5.05 28.83 -10.46
C ILE A 387 5.93 28.00 -11.38
N MET A 388 6.03 26.69 -11.15
CA MET A 388 6.78 25.79 -12.04
C MET A 388 6.21 25.82 -13.45
N ASP A 389 4.90 25.72 -13.61
CA ASP A 389 4.22 25.80 -14.91
C ASP A 389 4.50 27.15 -15.61
N LYS A 390 4.36 28.28 -14.92
CA LYS A 390 4.62 29.62 -15.44
C LYS A 390 6.08 29.87 -15.87
N LEU A 391 7.02 29.22 -15.16
CA LEU A 391 8.45 29.38 -15.44
C LEU A 391 9.00 28.32 -16.40
N GLY A 392 8.16 27.38 -16.85
CA GLY A 392 8.56 26.27 -17.73
C GLY A 392 9.52 25.29 -17.03
N ILE A 393 9.43 25.16 -15.70
CA ILE A 393 10.25 24.23 -14.93
C ILE A 393 9.56 22.86 -14.92
N VAL A 394 10.08 21.92 -15.70
CA VAL A 394 9.57 20.56 -15.79
C VAL A 394 10.41 19.67 -14.89
N LEU A 395 9.85 19.25 -13.76
CA LEU A 395 10.41 18.26 -12.83
C LEU A 395 9.32 17.23 -12.48
N ASP A 396 8.83 16.57 -13.50
CA ASP A 396 7.87 15.48 -13.39
C ASP A 396 8.57 14.11 -13.14
N VAL A 397 7.79 13.05 -13.10
CA VAL A 397 8.29 11.70 -12.87
C VAL A 397 9.22 11.25 -14.01
N PRO A 398 8.87 11.37 -15.32
CA PRO A 398 9.73 10.98 -16.43
C PRO A 398 11.08 11.69 -16.40
N VAL A 399 11.10 13.02 -16.24
CA VAL A 399 12.35 13.79 -16.16
C VAL A 399 13.19 13.35 -14.96
N THR A 400 12.57 13.16 -13.80
CA THR A 400 13.27 12.73 -12.59
C THR A 400 13.90 11.34 -12.75
N VAL A 401 13.21 10.42 -13.40
CA VAL A 401 13.71 9.06 -13.68
C VAL A 401 14.85 9.11 -14.70
N ASN A 402 14.68 9.85 -15.79
CA ASN A 402 15.72 9.99 -16.83
C ASN A 402 17.01 10.60 -16.27
N LEU A 403 16.90 11.66 -15.48
CA LEU A 403 18.05 12.24 -14.77
C LEU A 403 18.75 11.24 -13.85
N SER A 404 18.01 10.33 -13.23
CA SER A 404 18.59 9.28 -12.38
C SER A 404 19.28 8.17 -13.16
N LYS A 405 18.89 7.92 -14.41
CA LYS A 405 19.49 6.91 -15.30
C LYS A 405 20.76 7.39 -15.99
N GLN A 406 20.87 8.70 -16.26
CA GLN A 406 22.06 9.29 -16.92
C GLN A 406 23.27 9.37 -15.99
N LEU A 407 23.10 9.14 -14.72
CA LEU A 407 24.12 9.15 -13.66
C LEU A 407 24.51 7.72 -13.22
#